data_3e6d2a7ce413a79b6ee08fbc165ab543
#
_entry.id   3e6d2a7ce413a79b6ee08fbc165ab543
#
_cell.length_a   1.000
_cell.length_b   1.000
_cell.length_c   1.000
_cell.angle_alpha   90.00
_cell.angle_beta   90.00
_cell.angle_gamma   90.00
#
_symmetry.space_group_name_H-M   'P 1'
#
loop_
_entity.id
_entity.type
_entity.pdbx_description
1 polymer ?
#
loop_
_entity_poly.entity_id
_entity_poly.type
_entity_poly.pdbx_seq_one_letter_code
_entity_poly.pdbx_strand_id
1 'polypeptide(L)'
;MNILWSPEAIEDLNSLRAYIAQDKPSAARGIVLHIMHSIEQLLPYNPQMGRPGRVPGTRELLILKTPFIVPYRLQRNVIQILRVYHGARRWPESL
;
A
#
# COMPACT_ATOMS: atom_id res chain seq x y z
N MET A 1 4.71 -10.82 12.15
CA MET A 1 5.71 -9.80 11.81
C MET A 1 5.15 -8.42 12.04
N ASN A 2 5.98 -7.49 12.45
CA ASN A 2 5.57 -6.10 12.64
C ASN A 2 5.49 -5.37 11.29
N ILE A 3 4.54 -4.44 11.22
CA ILE A 3 4.38 -3.57 10.06
C ILE A 3 4.90 -2.19 10.42
N LEU A 4 5.74 -1.64 9.55
CA LEU A 4 6.24 -0.29 9.67
C LEU A 4 5.83 0.50 8.42
N TRP A 5 5.07 1.57 8.62
CA TRP A 5 4.64 2.45 7.55
C TRP A 5 5.69 3.53 7.32
N SER A 6 6.14 3.67 6.08
CA SER A 6 7.01 4.81 5.75
C SER A 6 6.20 6.11 5.81
N PRO A 7 6.86 7.25 6.08
CA PRO A 7 6.20 8.55 6.00
C PRO A 7 5.55 8.79 4.62
N GLU A 8 6.21 8.34 3.55
CA GLU A 8 5.73 8.50 2.19
C GLU A 8 4.44 7.70 1.96
N ALA A 9 4.35 6.50 2.52
CA ALA A 9 3.14 5.68 2.40
C ALA A 9 1.96 6.32 3.15
N ILE A 10 2.21 6.88 4.33
CA ILE A 10 1.19 7.59 5.09
C ILE A 10 0.70 8.82 4.31
N GLU A 11 1.64 9.56 3.73
CA GLU A 11 1.32 10.72 2.91
C GLU A 11 0.51 10.31 1.67
N ASP A 12 0.85 9.19 1.04
CA ASP A 12 0.08 8.65 -0.07
C ASP A 12 -1.37 8.38 0.34
N LEU A 13 -1.58 7.78 1.51
CA LEU A 13 -2.94 7.52 2.02
C LEU A 13 -3.71 8.82 2.22
N ASN A 14 -3.07 9.83 2.80
CA ASN A 14 -3.70 11.13 3.01
C ASN A 14 -4.06 11.79 1.68
N SER A 15 -3.16 11.72 0.70
CA SER A 15 -3.37 12.32 -0.61
C SER A 15 -4.50 11.65 -1.38
N LEU A 16 -4.54 10.31 -1.38
CA LEU A 16 -5.61 9.60 -2.09
C LEU A 16 -6.96 9.82 -1.43
N ARG A 17 -6.98 9.91 -0.09
CA ARG A 17 -8.21 10.19 0.64
C ARG A 17 -8.76 11.58 0.27
N ALA A 18 -7.89 12.59 0.25
CA ALA A 18 -8.29 13.95 -0.12
C ALA A 18 -8.81 14.00 -1.55
N TYR A 19 -8.14 13.31 -2.46
CA TYR A 19 -8.54 13.24 -3.87
C TYR A 19 -9.92 12.61 -4.03
N ILE A 20 -10.14 11.45 -3.41
CA ILE A 20 -11.44 10.76 -3.50
C ILE A 20 -12.55 11.58 -2.84
N ALA A 21 -12.23 12.26 -1.73
CA ALA A 21 -13.21 13.05 -1.00
C ALA A 21 -13.75 14.25 -1.79
N GLN A 22 -13.05 14.69 -2.84
CA GLN A 22 -13.55 15.77 -3.71
C GLN A 22 -14.87 15.38 -4.39
N ASP A 23 -14.98 14.09 -4.79
CA ASP A 23 -16.19 13.61 -5.47
C ASP A 23 -17.10 12.80 -4.53
N LYS A 24 -16.50 11.98 -3.68
CA LYS A 24 -17.24 11.03 -2.83
C LYS A 24 -16.68 11.01 -1.41
N PRO A 25 -17.00 12.01 -0.58
CA PRO A 25 -16.45 12.09 0.78
C PRO A 25 -16.70 10.84 1.62
N SER A 26 -17.88 10.23 1.50
CA SER A 26 -18.21 9.03 2.27
C SER A 26 -17.43 7.80 1.82
N ALA A 27 -17.02 7.73 0.56
CA ALA A 27 -16.24 6.62 0.03
C ALA A 27 -14.76 6.73 0.38
N ALA A 28 -14.24 7.94 0.54
CA ALA A 28 -12.82 8.18 0.77
C ALA A 28 -12.31 7.47 2.02
N ARG A 29 -13.02 7.59 3.13
CA ARG A 29 -12.65 6.94 4.38
C ARG A 29 -12.69 5.42 4.25
N GLY A 30 -13.71 4.89 3.59
CA GLY A 30 -13.87 3.45 3.41
C GLY A 30 -12.72 2.83 2.62
N ILE A 31 -12.25 3.51 1.58
CA ILE A 31 -11.13 3.02 0.76
C ILE A 31 -9.84 2.99 1.57
N VAL A 32 -9.54 4.05 2.32
CA VAL A 32 -8.35 4.11 3.16
C VAL A 32 -8.38 2.99 4.21
N LEU A 33 -9.51 2.81 4.89
CA LEU A 33 -9.66 1.75 5.88
C LEU A 33 -9.51 0.37 5.25
N HIS A 34 -10.06 0.18 4.04
CA HIS A 34 -9.93 -1.09 3.33
C HIS A 34 -8.47 -1.40 2.99
N ILE A 35 -7.70 -0.41 2.53
CA ILE A 35 -6.27 -0.57 2.25
C ILE A 35 -5.52 -0.96 3.52
N MET A 36 -5.69 -0.19 4.60
CA MET A 36 -5.02 -0.44 5.86
C MET A 36 -5.38 -1.81 6.43
N HIS A 37 -6.66 -2.13 6.42
CA HIS A 37 -7.16 -3.40 6.94
C HIS A 37 -6.60 -4.58 6.15
N SER A 38 -6.57 -4.48 4.82
CA SER A 38 -6.01 -5.53 3.96
C SER A 38 -4.54 -5.81 4.30
N ILE A 39 -3.76 -4.75 4.47
CA ILE A 39 -2.35 -4.89 4.83
C ILE A 39 -2.20 -5.57 6.20
N GLU A 40 -2.93 -5.08 7.20
CA GLU A 40 -2.81 -5.56 8.58
C GLU A 40 -3.33 -6.97 8.77
N GLN A 41 -4.33 -7.38 7.99
CA GLN A 41 -4.92 -8.71 8.11
C GLN A 41 -4.18 -9.77 7.30
N LEU A 42 -3.50 -9.39 6.24
CA LEU A 42 -2.90 -10.33 5.31
C LEU A 42 -1.39 -10.49 5.49
N LEU A 43 -0.65 -9.39 5.48
CA LEU A 43 0.81 -9.45 5.41
C LEU A 43 1.49 -10.06 6.64
N PRO A 44 1.06 -9.80 7.89
CA PRO A 44 1.71 -10.42 9.04
C PRO A 44 1.65 -11.95 9.05
N TYR A 45 0.62 -12.51 8.45
CA TYR A 45 0.41 -13.95 8.41
C TYR A 45 1.00 -14.60 7.17
N ASN A 46 1.16 -13.84 6.10
CA ASN A 46 1.74 -14.32 4.85
C ASN A 46 2.56 -13.21 4.19
N PRO A 47 3.75 -12.92 4.76
CA PRO A 47 4.54 -11.75 4.29
C PRO A 47 5.00 -11.84 2.85
N GLN A 48 5.05 -13.04 2.27
CA GLN A 48 5.50 -13.25 0.90
C GLN A 48 4.35 -13.30 -0.11
N MET A 49 3.12 -12.98 0.30
CA MET A 49 1.98 -13.11 -0.58
C MET A 49 1.95 -12.11 -1.73
N GLY A 50 2.61 -10.96 -1.58
CA GLY A 50 2.72 -9.99 -2.66
C GLY A 50 3.58 -10.54 -3.79
N ARG A 51 3.23 -10.18 -5.03
CA ARG A 51 4.03 -10.58 -6.19
C ARG A 51 5.40 -9.90 -6.15
N PRO A 52 6.43 -10.46 -6.83
CA PRO A 52 7.71 -9.76 -6.98
C PRO A 52 7.49 -8.36 -7.56
N GLY A 53 8.13 -7.37 -6.94
CA GLY A 53 7.92 -5.98 -7.30
C GLY A 53 8.69 -5.57 -8.55
N ARG A 54 8.23 -4.48 -9.18
CA ARG A 54 8.93 -3.85 -10.31
C ARG A 54 10.28 -3.29 -9.89
N VAL A 55 10.34 -2.80 -8.65
CA VAL A 55 11.58 -2.30 -8.07
C VAL A 55 12.30 -3.47 -7.39
N PRO A 56 13.59 -3.70 -7.67
CA PRO A 56 14.32 -4.82 -7.07
C PRO A 56 14.26 -4.81 -5.54
N GLY A 57 14.11 -6.00 -4.98
CA GLY A 57 14.03 -6.17 -3.52
C GLY A 57 12.68 -5.85 -2.91
N THR A 58 11.68 -5.55 -3.71
CA THR A 58 10.33 -5.25 -3.22
C THR A 58 9.31 -6.30 -3.65
N ARG A 59 8.17 -6.29 -2.97
CA ARG A 59 6.96 -7.01 -3.34
C ARG A 59 5.82 -6.04 -3.46
N GLU A 60 4.77 -6.46 -4.15
CA GLU A 60 3.58 -5.62 -4.39
C GLU A 60 2.34 -6.37 -3.94
N LEU A 61 1.61 -5.78 -3.00
CA LEU A 61 0.31 -6.28 -2.59
C LEU A 61 -0.77 -5.54 -3.37
N LEU A 62 -1.57 -6.29 -4.13
CA LEU A 62 -2.73 -5.73 -4.82
C LEU A 62 -3.89 -5.70 -3.85
N ILE A 63 -4.51 -4.53 -3.70
CA ILE A 63 -5.67 -4.37 -2.83
C ILE A 63 -6.92 -4.71 -3.64
N LEU A 64 -7.59 -5.80 -3.27
CA LEU A 64 -8.75 -6.31 -4.00
C LEU A 64 -9.85 -5.26 -4.14
N LYS A 65 -10.47 -5.22 -5.30
CA LYS A 65 -11.58 -4.31 -5.63
C LYS A 65 -11.17 -2.84 -5.67
N THR A 66 -9.88 -2.57 -5.78
CA THR A 66 -9.36 -1.21 -5.92
C THR A 66 -8.28 -1.19 -6.99
N PRO A 67 -7.96 -0.01 -7.55
CA PRO A 67 -6.80 0.14 -8.43
C PRO A 67 -5.48 0.31 -7.68
N PHE A 68 -5.46 0.14 -6.34
CA PHE A 68 -4.27 0.47 -5.55
C PHE A 68 -3.37 -0.74 -5.37
N ILE A 69 -2.07 -0.46 -5.42
CA ILE A 69 -1.00 -1.42 -5.24
C ILE A 69 -0.08 -0.89 -4.14
N VAL A 70 0.34 -1.77 -3.25
CA VAL A 70 1.16 -1.40 -2.10
C VAL A 70 2.52 -2.08 -2.23
N PRO A 71 3.56 -1.36 -2.68
CA PRO A 71 4.91 -1.90 -2.64
C PRO A 71 5.41 -1.95 -1.19
N TYR A 72 6.02 -3.07 -0.84
CA TYR A 72 6.57 -3.28 0.49
C TYR A 72 7.87 -4.07 0.40
N ARG A 73 8.63 -4.08 1.48
CA ARG A 73 9.89 -4.80 1.60
C ARG A 73 9.91 -5.58 2.90
N LEU A 74 10.45 -6.78 2.85
CA LEU A 74 10.69 -7.59 4.05
C LEU A 74 12.13 -7.40 4.48
N GLN A 75 12.33 -6.95 5.71
CA GLN A 75 13.66 -6.70 6.23
C GLN A 75 13.67 -6.94 7.74
N ARG A 76 14.52 -7.86 8.20
CA ARG A 76 14.75 -8.14 9.63
C ARG A 76 13.45 -8.37 10.42
N ASN A 77 12.57 -9.21 9.91
CA ASN A 77 11.26 -9.50 10.53
C ASN A 77 10.32 -8.31 10.58
N VAL A 78 10.56 -7.29 9.76
CA VAL A 78 9.68 -6.14 9.63
C VAL A 78 9.14 -6.08 8.21
N ILE A 79 7.85 -5.80 8.10
CA ILE A 79 7.20 -5.50 6.83
C ILE A 79 7.20 -3.99 6.68
N GLN A 80 8.03 -3.47 5.78
CA GLN A 80 8.11 -2.04 5.51
C GLN A 80 7.15 -1.68 4.39
N ILE A 81 6.11 -0.94 4.69
CA ILE A 81 5.18 -0.41 3.69
C ILE A 81 5.83 0.82 3.08
N LEU A 82 6.19 0.74 1.81
CA LEU A 82 6.99 1.78 1.16
C LEU A 82 6.14 2.88 0.55
N ARG A 83 5.09 2.51 -0.17
CA ARG A 83 4.20 3.46 -0.84
C ARG A 83 2.80 2.87 -0.96
N VAL A 84 1.84 3.71 -1.36
CA VAL A 84 0.51 3.28 -1.80
C VAL A 84 0.27 3.97 -3.14
N TYR A 85 0.29 3.20 -4.22
CA TYR A 85 0.21 3.73 -5.58
C TYR A 85 -1.05 3.28 -6.29
N HIS A 86 -1.56 4.16 -7.14
CA HIS A 86 -2.51 3.75 -8.16
C HIS A 86 -1.78 2.91 -9.20
N GLY A 87 -2.35 1.77 -9.62
CA GLY A 87 -1.70 0.84 -10.54
C GLY A 87 -1.34 1.42 -11.90
N ALA A 88 -2.09 2.45 -12.34
CA ALA A 88 -1.83 3.12 -13.61
C ALA A 88 -0.75 4.19 -13.52
N ARG A 89 -0.29 4.52 -12.31
CA ARG A 89 0.73 5.54 -12.12
C ARG A 89 2.08 5.07 -12.66
N ARG A 90 2.85 6.01 -13.21
CA ARG A 90 4.24 5.75 -13.53
C ARG A 90 5.05 5.59 -12.24
N TRP A 91 5.77 4.49 -12.12
CA TRP A 91 6.52 4.15 -10.92
C TRP A 91 7.96 4.63 -11.02
N PRO A 92 8.58 5.02 -9.89
CA PRO A 92 10.00 5.34 -9.86
C PRO A 92 10.85 4.09 -10.04
N GLU A 93 12.11 4.28 -10.42
CA GLU A 93 13.06 3.17 -10.57
C GLU A 93 13.49 2.58 -9.22
N SER A 94 13.39 3.36 -8.15
CA SER A 94 13.72 2.92 -6.80
C SER A 94 12.69 3.45 -5.80
N LEU A 95 12.59 2.77 -4.69
CA LEU A 95 11.72 3.15 -3.58
C LEU A 95 12.51 3.35 -2.30
#